data_347e1371535246419890d72fac868aae
#
_entry.id   347e1371535246419890d72fac868aae
#
_cell.length_a   1.000
_cell.length_b   1.000
_cell.length_c   1.000
_cell.angle_alpha   90.00
_cell.angle_beta   90.00
_cell.angle_gamma   90.00
#
_symmetry.space_group_name_H-M   'P 1'
#
loop_
_entity.id
_entity.type
_entity.pdbx_description
1 polymer ?
#
loop_
_entity_poly.entity_id
_entity_poly.type
_entity_poly.pdbx_seq_one_letter_code
_entity_poly.pdbx_strand_id
1 'polypeptide(L)'
;MTESANCNPVLATVVRGGEVESVHRGSAVVADARGDTVLAVGDITRAVFPRSSYKFIQAVPLVESGAADAFGLGSEEIALACASHNAEPVHMERVEKWLERLGLSDDDLECGPARPGHAASADCLVLEGTPPGRRHNNCSGKHMGMLTLARHLGVPTRGYSEYGHPTQRAWREVMENLTGLDIGLLAWERDGCGLPALCMPMDALARGFARFAVCDGGTTPRSVAMDRVLRAVAGHPELVAGSGRCCTAVIRETHGRVLVKTGAEGMFSGVVPESGLGFVLKVDDGAWRGSEVALGGLLSALGLLDDSEAEALQPWFRPDVVNSQGKVTGRIEAPERWSG
;
A
#
# COMPACT_ATOMS: atom_id res chain seq x y z
N MET A 1 26.22 30.66 -7.93
CA MET A 1 25.38 30.17 -9.05
C MET A 1 24.48 29.11 -8.44
N THR A 2 23.25 29.48 -8.16
CA THR A 2 22.24 28.58 -7.59
C THR A 2 21.79 27.65 -8.72
N GLU A 3 22.14 26.33 -8.61
CA GLU A 3 21.41 25.31 -9.35
C GLU A 3 19.93 25.53 -9.09
N SER A 4 19.17 25.80 -10.12
CA SER A 4 17.71 25.70 -10.04
C SER A 4 17.43 24.25 -9.66
N ALA A 5 17.12 24.00 -8.39
CA ALA A 5 16.65 22.71 -7.94
C ALA A 5 15.53 22.32 -8.90
N ASN A 6 15.72 21.23 -9.66
CA ASN A 6 14.75 20.72 -10.61
C ASN A 6 13.54 20.29 -9.79
N CYS A 7 12.57 21.20 -9.62
CA CYS A 7 11.40 20.97 -8.79
C CYS A 7 10.51 19.98 -9.52
N ASN A 8 10.13 18.88 -8.88
CA ASN A 8 9.17 17.96 -9.46
C ASN A 8 7.90 18.69 -9.94
N PRO A 9 7.23 18.22 -10.99
CA PRO A 9 5.99 18.83 -11.50
C PRO A 9 4.87 18.80 -10.45
N VAL A 10 3.88 19.66 -10.65
CA VAL A 10 2.67 19.68 -9.83
C VAL A 10 1.80 18.49 -10.20
N LEU A 11 1.45 17.67 -9.22
CA LEU A 11 0.58 16.49 -9.38
C LEU A 11 -0.85 16.74 -8.88
N ALA A 12 -1.03 17.71 -8.00
CA ALA A 12 -2.36 18.14 -7.54
C ALA A 12 -2.32 19.61 -7.10
N THR A 13 -3.45 20.31 -7.29
CA THR A 13 -3.66 21.69 -6.86
C THR A 13 -4.87 21.77 -5.95
N VAL A 14 -4.78 22.60 -4.92
CA VAL A 14 -5.93 23.02 -4.13
C VAL A 14 -6.39 24.37 -4.67
N VAL A 15 -7.62 24.44 -5.15
CA VAL A 15 -8.22 25.64 -5.73
C VAL A 15 -9.30 26.17 -4.80
N ARG A 16 -9.29 27.47 -4.53
CA ARG A 16 -10.32 28.16 -3.74
C ARG A 16 -10.73 29.44 -4.45
N GLY A 17 -12.05 29.61 -4.67
CA GLY A 17 -12.57 30.79 -5.34
C GLY A 17 -12.02 31.04 -6.76
N GLY A 18 -11.54 29.99 -7.42
CA GLY A 18 -10.91 30.09 -8.74
C GLY A 18 -9.38 30.26 -8.72
N GLU A 19 -8.79 30.51 -7.56
CA GLU A 19 -7.35 30.74 -7.40
C GLU A 19 -6.66 29.51 -6.79
N VAL A 20 -5.40 29.26 -7.17
CA VAL A 20 -4.57 28.19 -6.60
C VAL A 20 -4.11 28.61 -5.19
N GLU A 21 -4.62 27.89 -4.18
CA GLU A 21 -4.27 28.12 -2.77
C GLU A 21 -3.00 27.34 -2.36
N SER A 22 -2.81 26.11 -2.86
CA SER A 22 -1.61 25.31 -2.61
C SER A 22 -1.41 24.27 -3.71
N VAL A 23 -0.18 23.71 -3.77
CA VAL A 23 0.21 22.72 -4.75
C VAL A 23 0.88 21.53 -4.08
N HIS A 24 0.68 20.35 -4.62
CA HIS A 24 1.39 19.10 -4.28
C HIS A 24 2.23 18.68 -5.48
N ARG A 25 3.55 18.65 -5.29
CA ARG A 25 4.50 18.23 -6.30
C ARG A 25 4.93 16.79 -6.08
N GLY A 26 5.45 16.14 -7.10
CA GLY A 26 5.93 14.77 -6.92
C GLY A 26 6.36 14.09 -8.22
N SER A 27 6.54 12.80 -8.12
CA SER A 27 6.96 11.93 -9.23
C SER A 27 6.03 10.74 -9.36
N ALA A 28 5.85 10.26 -10.57
CA ALA A 28 5.14 9.02 -10.87
C ALA A 28 5.84 8.26 -11.99
N VAL A 29 5.84 6.95 -11.91
CA VAL A 29 6.39 6.07 -12.92
C VAL A 29 5.48 4.86 -13.12
N VAL A 30 5.30 4.49 -14.38
CA VAL A 30 4.60 3.27 -14.79
C VAL A 30 5.56 2.46 -15.63
N ALA A 31 5.69 1.18 -15.32
CA ALA A 31 6.49 0.23 -16.09
C ALA A 31 5.62 -0.93 -16.60
N ASP A 32 6.03 -1.54 -17.69
CA ASP A 32 5.44 -2.80 -18.16
C ASP A 32 6.23 -4.04 -17.67
N ALA A 33 5.71 -5.23 -17.91
CA ALA A 33 6.32 -6.48 -17.49
C ALA A 33 7.68 -6.78 -18.16
N ARG A 34 8.02 -6.10 -19.27
CA ARG A 34 9.35 -6.18 -19.91
C ARG A 34 10.37 -5.29 -19.20
N GLY A 35 9.89 -4.37 -18.34
CA GLY A 35 10.69 -3.39 -17.63
C GLY A 35 10.82 -2.06 -18.34
N ASP A 36 10.08 -1.87 -19.45
CA ASP A 36 10.05 -0.61 -20.18
C ASP A 36 9.22 0.43 -19.41
N THR A 37 9.68 1.69 -19.41
CA THR A 37 8.91 2.79 -18.82
C THR A 37 7.80 3.24 -19.77
N VAL A 38 6.56 3.08 -19.34
CA VAL A 38 5.35 3.47 -20.09
C VAL A 38 5.01 4.94 -19.86
N LEU A 39 5.19 5.42 -18.63
CA LEU A 39 4.97 6.82 -18.23
C LEU A 39 6.00 7.22 -17.19
N ALA A 40 6.55 8.42 -17.32
CA ALA A 40 7.46 9.02 -16.36
C ALA A 40 7.10 10.49 -16.12
N VAL A 41 6.98 10.88 -14.87
CA VAL A 41 6.70 12.25 -14.46
C VAL A 41 7.59 12.60 -13.27
N GLY A 42 8.34 13.69 -13.37
CA GLY A 42 9.31 14.11 -12.36
C GLY A 42 10.52 13.19 -12.24
N ASP A 43 11.22 13.24 -11.12
CA ASP A 43 12.40 12.40 -10.86
C ASP A 43 11.97 10.99 -10.43
N ILE A 44 11.94 10.07 -11.40
CA ILE A 44 11.58 8.68 -11.21
C ILE A 44 12.73 7.81 -10.70
N THR A 45 13.95 8.31 -10.75
CA THR A 45 15.16 7.57 -10.31
C THR A 45 15.47 7.80 -8.83
N ARG A 46 14.82 8.79 -8.22
CA ARG A 46 15.03 9.10 -6.80
C ARG A 46 14.74 7.90 -5.92
N ALA A 47 15.55 7.75 -4.88
CA ALA A 47 15.30 6.75 -3.85
C ALA A 47 14.20 7.23 -2.89
N VAL A 48 13.25 6.35 -2.60
CA VAL A 48 12.12 6.61 -1.70
C VAL A 48 11.95 5.45 -0.71
N PHE A 49 11.33 5.72 0.42
CA PHE A 49 10.79 4.68 1.30
C PHE A 49 9.35 4.36 0.87
N PRO A 50 9.07 3.22 0.23
CA PRO A 50 7.72 2.87 -0.21
C PRO A 50 6.76 2.63 0.95
N ARG A 51 7.29 2.31 2.13
CA ARG A 51 6.53 2.07 3.34
C ARG A 51 5.47 0.97 3.11
N SER A 52 4.25 1.21 3.53
CA SER A 52 3.15 0.24 3.37
C SER A 52 2.74 -0.03 1.92
N SER A 53 3.21 0.73 0.93
CA SER A 53 2.77 0.56 -0.46
C SER A 53 3.24 -0.76 -1.09
N TYR A 54 4.31 -1.40 -0.58
CA TYR A 54 4.79 -2.69 -1.09
C TYR A 54 4.32 -3.94 -0.29
N LYS A 55 3.30 -3.81 0.54
CA LYS A 55 2.82 -4.93 1.38
C LYS A 55 2.35 -6.14 0.59
N PHE A 56 1.89 -5.99 -0.65
CA PHE A 56 1.57 -7.12 -1.53
C PHE A 56 2.78 -8.03 -1.70
N ILE A 57 3.96 -7.44 -1.95
CA ILE A 57 5.21 -8.19 -2.08
C ILE A 57 5.63 -8.81 -0.74
N GLN A 58 5.44 -8.09 0.38
CA GLN A 58 5.74 -8.60 1.71
C GLN A 58 4.89 -9.79 2.13
N ALA A 59 3.69 -9.96 1.57
CA ALA A 59 2.81 -11.09 1.86
C ALA A 59 3.16 -12.36 1.07
N VAL A 60 3.95 -12.27 0.01
CA VAL A 60 4.29 -13.42 -0.85
C VAL A 60 4.88 -14.60 -0.07
N PRO A 61 5.87 -14.42 0.82
CA PRO A 61 6.47 -15.57 1.54
C PRO A 61 5.49 -16.33 2.43
N LEU A 62 4.44 -15.69 2.95
CA LEU A 62 3.39 -16.36 3.72
C LEU A 62 2.69 -17.44 2.88
N VAL A 63 2.54 -17.19 1.59
CA VAL A 63 1.86 -18.10 0.65
C VAL A 63 2.88 -19.05 -0.01
N GLU A 64 4.00 -18.53 -0.52
CA GLU A 64 5.03 -19.27 -1.24
C GLU A 64 5.63 -20.41 -0.42
N SER A 65 5.83 -20.21 0.89
CA SER A 65 6.38 -21.23 1.79
C SER A 65 5.38 -22.34 2.13
N GLY A 66 4.10 -22.20 1.81
CA GLY A 66 3.02 -23.06 2.27
C GLY A 66 2.50 -22.75 3.66
N ALA A 67 3.00 -21.69 4.33
CA ALA A 67 2.57 -21.33 5.67
C ALA A 67 1.08 -20.99 5.72
N ALA A 68 0.55 -20.29 4.73
CA ALA A 68 -0.88 -19.98 4.66
C ALA A 68 -1.72 -21.28 4.69
N ASP A 69 -1.37 -22.28 3.88
CA ASP A 69 -2.10 -23.54 3.80
C ASP A 69 -1.92 -24.39 5.06
N ALA A 70 -0.70 -24.46 5.61
CA ALA A 70 -0.41 -25.21 6.82
C ALA A 70 -1.20 -24.70 8.05
N PHE A 71 -1.51 -23.41 8.10
CA PHE A 71 -2.30 -22.78 9.17
C PHE A 71 -3.76 -22.51 8.78
N GLY A 72 -4.23 -23.02 7.64
CA GLY A 72 -5.61 -22.88 7.19
C GLY A 72 -6.05 -21.44 6.93
N LEU A 73 -5.12 -20.58 6.45
CA LEU A 73 -5.42 -19.18 6.11
C LEU A 73 -6.04 -19.11 4.71
N GLY A 74 -7.16 -18.41 4.61
CA GLY A 74 -7.86 -18.17 3.36
C GLY A 74 -7.46 -16.85 2.70
N SER A 75 -8.25 -16.46 1.68
CA SER A 75 -8.05 -15.20 0.96
C SER A 75 -8.23 -13.96 1.85
N GLU A 76 -9.08 -14.04 2.88
CA GLU A 76 -9.30 -12.94 3.84
C GLU A 76 -8.05 -12.62 4.64
N GLU A 77 -7.39 -13.64 5.21
CA GLU A 77 -6.16 -13.44 5.97
C GLU A 77 -5.00 -13.00 5.07
N ILE A 78 -4.92 -13.49 3.83
CA ILE A 78 -3.91 -13.04 2.85
C ILE A 78 -4.13 -11.57 2.51
N ALA A 79 -5.37 -11.12 2.29
CA ALA A 79 -5.69 -9.71 2.07
C ALA A 79 -5.34 -8.86 3.30
N LEU A 80 -5.66 -9.35 4.49
CA LEU A 80 -5.32 -8.68 5.75
C LEU A 80 -3.80 -8.60 5.98
N ALA A 81 -3.01 -9.57 5.53
CA ALA A 81 -1.54 -9.49 5.55
C ALA A 81 -1.01 -8.34 4.69
N CYS A 82 -1.76 -7.93 3.65
CA CYS A 82 -1.44 -6.78 2.80
C CYS A 82 -1.94 -5.44 3.36
N ALA A 83 -2.66 -5.44 4.47
CA ALA A 83 -3.46 -4.31 4.92
C ALA A 83 -2.66 -3.16 5.55
N SER A 84 -3.23 -1.97 5.40
CA SER A 84 -3.09 -0.84 6.33
C SER A 84 -4.50 -0.48 6.80
N HIS A 85 -5.07 -1.33 7.65
CA HIS A 85 -6.48 -1.30 7.98
C HIS A 85 -6.84 -0.21 9.02
N ASN A 86 -8.12 0.13 9.06
CA ASN A 86 -8.66 1.13 9.99
C ASN A 86 -8.96 0.59 11.40
N ALA A 87 -8.71 -0.69 11.68
CA ALA A 87 -9.15 -1.38 12.89
C ALA A 87 -10.69 -1.31 13.10
N GLU A 88 -11.45 -1.52 12.05
CA GLU A 88 -12.90 -1.73 12.10
C GLU A 88 -13.24 -3.10 12.71
N PRO A 89 -14.47 -3.35 13.16
CA PRO A 89 -14.87 -4.65 13.72
C PRO A 89 -14.50 -5.83 12.81
N VAL A 90 -14.67 -5.66 11.49
CA VAL A 90 -14.32 -6.67 10.48
C VAL A 90 -12.85 -7.05 10.49
N HIS A 91 -11.95 -6.10 10.77
CA HIS A 91 -10.52 -6.35 10.90
C HIS A 91 -10.20 -7.00 12.25
N MET A 92 -10.77 -6.46 13.33
CA MET A 92 -10.48 -6.92 14.70
C MET A 92 -10.90 -8.37 14.90
N GLU A 93 -12.09 -8.75 14.43
CA GLU A 93 -12.57 -10.13 14.49
C GLU A 93 -11.57 -11.11 13.82
N ARG A 94 -11.01 -10.73 12.67
CA ARG A 94 -10.06 -11.58 11.93
C ARG A 94 -8.69 -11.62 12.61
N VAL A 95 -8.21 -10.50 13.11
CA VAL A 95 -6.92 -10.46 13.83
C VAL A 95 -7.02 -11.32 15.09
N GLU A 96 -8.11 -11.23 15.85
CA GLU A 96 -8.33 -12.03 17.05
C GLU A 96 -8.40 -13.53 16.75
N LYS A 97 -9.21 -13.94 15.78
CA LYS A 97 -9.29 -15.35 15.34
C LYS A 97 -7.93 -15.86 14.82
N TRP A 98 -7.16 -15.03 14.19
CA TRP A 98 -5.85 -15.41 13.68
C TRP A 98 -4.84 -15.58 14.83
N LEU A 99 -4.82 -14.66 15.82
CA LEU A 99 -4.03 -14.82 17.04
C LEU A 99 -4.38 -16.13 17.78
N GLU A 100 -5.67 -16.41 17.98
CA GLU A 100 -6.15 -17.65 18.60
C GLU A 100 -5.67 -18.89 17.84
N ARG A 101 -5.79 -18.88 16.49
CA ARG A 101 -5.32 -19.99 15.64
C ARG A 101 -3.82 -20.25 15.78
N LEU A 102 -3.03 -19.20 16.01
CA LEU A 102 -1.60 -19.33 16.27
C LEU A 102 -1.29 -19.64 17.73
N GLY A 103 -2.25 -19.64 18.66
CA GLY A 103 -2.01 -19.73 20.09
C GLY A 103 -1.13 -18.58 20.61
N LEU A 104 -1.35 -17.38 20.09
CA LEU A 104 -0.65 -16.14 20.40
C LEU A 104 -1.61 -15.10 20.96
N SER A 105 -1.05 -14.03 21.53
CA SER A 105 -1.78 -12.92 22.13
C SER A 105 -1.35 -11.57 21.52
N ASP A 106 -2.00 -10.49 21.94
CA ASP A 106 -1.64 -9.12 21.57
C ASP A 106 -0.18 -8.79 21.90
N ASP A 107 0.37 -9.38 22.96
CA ASP A 107 1.74 -9.15 23.44
C ASP A 107 2.82 -9.76 22.52
N ASP A 108 2.44 -10.73 21.70
CA ASP A 108 3.35 -11.35 20.71
C ASP A 108 3.54 -10.50 19.47
N LEU A 109 2.67 -9.50 19.25
CA LEU A 109 2.82 -8.55 18.15
C LEU A 109 3.93 -7.54 18.48
N GLU A 110 4.91 -7.38 17.58
CA GLU A 110 6.02 -6.42 17.73
C GLU A 110 5.71 -5.03 17.14
N CYS A 111 4.50 -4.83 16.58
CA CYS A 111 4.03 -3.47 16.31
C CYS A 111 3.58 -2.78 17.60
N GLY A 112 3.73 -1.46 17.67
CA GLY A 112 3.22 -0.68 18.80
C GLY A 112 1.69 -0.61 18.82
N PRO A 113 1.05 -0.34 19.97
CA PRO A 113 -0.37 -0.06 20.03
C PRO A 113 -0.69 1.20 19.18
N ALA A 114 -1.88 1.24 18.58
CA ALA A 114 -2.29 2.37 17.79
C ALA A 114 -3.80 2.63 17.94
N ARG A 115 -4.18 3.89 17.96
CA ARG A 115 -5.59 4.25 17.91
C ARG A 115 -6.19 3.81 16.57
N PRO A 116 -7.40 3.18 16.55
CA PRO A 116 -8.10 2.86 15.32
C PRO A 116 -8.24 4.05 14.39
N GLY A 117 -8.02 3.83 13.09
CA GLY A 117 -8.29 4.85 12.07
C GLY A 117 -9.79 5.04 11.83
N HIS A 118 -10.61 4.05 12.13
CA HIS A 118 -12.06 4.12 12.08
C HIS A 118 -12.59 4.87 13.32
N ALA A 119 -13.23 6.02 13.11
CA ALA A 119 -13.62 6.93 14.18
C ALA A 119 -14.54 6.25 15.20
N ALA A 120 -15.58 5.54 14.76
CA ALA A 120 -16.50 4.86 15.68
C ALA A 120 -15.81 3.79 16.53
N SER A 121 -14.87 3.02 15.97
CA SER A 121 -14.07 2.05 16.75
C SER A 121 -13.17 2.74 17.78
N ALA A 122 -12.59 3.87 17.40
CA ALA A 122 -11.75 4.67 18.31
C ALA A 122 -12.58 5.27 19.46
N ASP A 123 -13.78 5.76 19.16
CA ASP A 123 -14.70 6.34 20.15
C ASP A 123 -15.25 5.26 21.10
N CYS A 124 -15.55 4.04 20.61
CA CYS A 124 -15.92 2.91 21.46
C CYS A 124 -14.84 2.63 22.50
N LEU A 125 -13.57 2.53 22.11
CA LEU A 125 -12.48 2.30 23.08
C LEU A 125 -12.41 3.39 24.15
N VAL A 126 -12.63 4.65 23.76
CA VAL A 126 -12.65 5.77 24.71
C VAL A 126 -13.82 5.65 25.70
N LEU A 127 -15.02 5.34 25.20
CA LEU A 127 -16.23 5.17 26.03
C LEU A 127 -16.10 3.99 26.99
N GLU A 128 -15.44 2.92 26.58
CA GLU A 128 -15.18 1.74 27.40
C GLU A 128 -14.01 1.92 28.36
N GLY A 129 -13.27 3.03 28.28
CA GLY A 129 -12.05 3.24 29.07
C GLY A 129 -10.92 2.26 28.72
N THR A 130 -10.99 1.62 27.54
CA THR A 130 -10.03 0.61 27.09
C THR A 130 -8.94 1.25 26.23
N PRO A 131 -7.64 1.15 26.60
CA PRO A 131 -6.57 1.68 25.76
C PRO A 131 -6.43 0.84 24.47
N PRO A 132 -6.04 1.47 23.34
CA PRO A 132 -5.74 0.73 22.14
C PRO A 132 -4.60 -0.29 22.36
N GLY A 133 -4.78 -1.53 21.93
CA GLY A 133 -3.76 -2.57 21.94
C GLY A 133 -2.96 -2.61 20.62
N ARG A 134 -2.00 -3.54 20.54
CA ARG A 134 -1.16 -3.76 19.34
C ARG A 134 -1.97 -4.33 18.17
N ARG A 135 -3.03 -5.10 18.45
CA ARG A 135 -3.99 -5.61 17.45
C ARG A 135 -4.67 -4.50 16.65
N HIS A 136 -4.83 -3.29 17.24
CA HIS A 136 -5.43 -2.14 16.58
C HIS A 136 -4.46 -1.41 15.64
N ASN A 137 -3.16 -1.75 15.67
CA ASN A 137 -2.20 -1.20 14.72
C ASN A 137 -2.62 -1.54 13.29
N ASN A 138 -2.60 -0.56 12.40
CA ASN A 138 -2.99 -0.73 11.00
C ASN A 138 -2.15 -1.78 10.24
N CYS A 139 -1.03 -2.20 10.81
CA CYS A 139 -0.15 -3.22 10.25
C CYS A 139 -0.30 -4.59 10.95
N SER A 140 -1.22 -4.76 11.92
CA SER A 140 -1.32 -6.01 12.69
C SER A 140 -1.50 -7.24 11.80
N GLY A 141 -2.29 -7.15 10.72
CA GLY A 141 -2.43 -8.23 9.74
C GLY A 141 -1.10 -8.64 9.08
N LYS A 142 -0.26 -7.67 8.70
CA LYS A 142 1.09 -7.95 8.20
C LYS A 142 1.94 -8.66 9.26
N HIS A 143 1.88 -8.21 10.51
CA HIS A 143 2.59 -8.83 11.62
C HIS A 143 2.12 -10.25 11.88
N MET A 144 0.81 -10.52 11.77
CA MET A 144 0.24 -11.87 11.83
C MET A 144 0.82 -12.77 10.73
N GLY A 145 0.93 -12.26 9.50
CA GLY A 145 1.59 -12.98 8.40
C GLY A 145 3.04 -13.36 8.72
N MET A 146 3.82 -12.43 9.30
CA MET A 146 5.21 -12.70 9.69
C MET A 146 5.30 -13.72 10.84
N LEU A 147 4.41 -13.66 11.83
CA LEU A 147 4.34 -14.63 12.92
C LEU A 147 3.97 -16.03 12.41
N THR A 148 3.01 -16.12 11.49
CA THR A 148 2.61 -17.38 10.85
C THR A 148 3.79 -17.99 10.09
N LEU A 149 4.50 -17.17 9.31
CA LEU A 149 5.68 -17.59 8.58
C LEU A 149 6.78 -18.06 9.53
N ALA A 150 7.05 -17.35 10.63
CA ALA A 150 8.03 -17.76 11.63
C ALA A 150 7.71 -19.12 12.24
N ARG A 151 6.43 -19.34 12.60
CA ARG A 151 5.96 -20.64 13.11
C ARG A 151 6.12 -21.76 12.10
N HIS A 152 5.76 -21.51 10.86
CA HIS A 152 5.90 -22.50 9.77
C HIS A 152 7.36 -22.89 9.52
N LEU A 153 8.26 -21.92 9.54
CA LEU A 153 9.69 -22.13 9.37
C LEU A 153 10.38 -22.75 10.60
N GLY A 154 9.69 -22.90 11.72
CA GLY A 154 10.26 -23.40 12.96
C GLY A 154 11.33 -22.46 13.56
N VAL A 155 11.22 -21.14 13.29
CA VAL A 155 12.14 -20.12 13.82
C VAL A 155 11.45 -19.34 14.97
N PRO A 156 12.22 -18.67 15.84
CA PRO A 156 11.63 -17.91 16.95
C PRO A 156 10.60 -16.89 16.46
N THR A 157 9.44 -16.81 17.15
CA THR A 157 8.45 -15.75 16.90
C THR A 157 8.88 -14.41 17.49
N ARG A 158 9.70 -14.41 18.54
CA ARG A 158 10.26 -13.18 19.11
C ARG A 158 11.40 -12.66 18.25
N GLY A 159 11.44 -11.36 18.01
CA GLY A 159 12.44 -10.72 17.16
C GLY A 159 12.14 -10.86 15.67
N TYR A 160 10.92 -11.27 15.29
CA TYR A 160 10.56 -11.40 13.87
C TYR A 160 10.60 -10.07 13.11
N SER A 161 10.59 -8.94 13.81
CA SER A 161 10.73 -7.61 13.24
C SER A 161 12.18 -7.19 12.97
N GLU A 162 13.17 -7.95 13.46
CA GLU A 162 14.58 -7.63 13.24
C GLU A 162 15.02 -7.89 11.80
N TYR A 163 15.81 -6.98 11.24
CA TYR A 163 16.27 -7.04 9.83
C TYR A 163 16.89 -8.39 9.45
N GLY A 164 17.68 -8.99 10.35
CA GLY A 164 18.34 -10.28 10.13
C GLY A 164 17.45 -11.52 10.30
N HIS A 165 16.20 -11.35 10.76
CA HIS A 165 15.30 -12.48 11.01
C HIS A 165 14.90 -13.19 9.70
N PRO A 166 14.72 -14.53 9.69
CA PRO A 166 14.36 -15.30 8.50
C PRO A 166 13.11 -14.79 7.78
N THR A 167 12.08 -14.35 8.51
CA THR A 167 10.86 -13.79 7.90
C THR A 167 11.12 -12.50 7.14
N GLN A 168 12.04 -11.65 7.64
CA GLN A 168 12.41 -10.41 6.97
C GLN A 168 13.33 -10.66 5.77
N ARG A 169 14.18 -11.68 5.83
CA ARG A 169 14.98 -12.12 4.66
C ARG A 169 14.08 -12.64 3.55
N ALA A 170 13.08 -13.46 3.88
CA ALA A 170 12.19 -14.07 2.90
C ALA A 170 11.51 -13.03 1.99
N TRP A 171 10.90 -11.97 2.53
CA TRP A 171 10.25 -10.97 1.67
C TRP A 171 11.27 -10.08 0.93
N ARG A 172 12.47 -9.86 1.49
CA ARG A 172 13.53 -9.11 0.79
C ARG A 172 14.06 -9.88 -0.41
N GLU A 173 14.17 -11.21 -0.33
CA GLU A 173 14.51 -12.08 -1.47
C GLU A 173 13.46 -11.99 -2.58
N VAL A 174 12.17 -11.91 -2.23
CA VAL A 174 11.11 -11.64 -3.23
C VAL A 174 11.31 -10.27 -3.88
N MET A 175 11.57 -9.24 -3.08
CA MET A 175 11.80 -7.87 -3.57
C MET A 175 13.03 -7.82 -4.49
N GLU A 176 14.13 -8.46 -4.10
CA GLU A 176 15.36 -8.55 -4.89
C GLU A 176 15.10 -9.20 -6.26
N ASN A 177 14.40 -10.33 -6.25
CA ASN A 177 14.03 -11.03 -7.49
C ASN A 177 13.16 -10.17 -8.41
N LEU A 178 12.15 -9.47 -7.87
CA LEU A 178 11.24 -8.66 -8.66
C LEU A 178 11.89 -7.38 -9.20
N THR A 179 12.72 -6.71 -8.40
CA THR A 179 13.33 -5.42 -8.78
C THR A 179 14.67 -5.56 -9.49
N GLY A 180 15.38 -6.67 -9.27
CA GLY A 180 16.75 -6.88 -9.73
C GLY A 180 17.80 -6.07 -8.95
N LEU A 181 17.42 -5.46 -7.82
CA LEU A 181 18.33 -4.71 -6.96
C LEU A 181 19.03 -5.65 -5.97
N ASP A 182 20.28 -5.38 -5.66
CA ASP A 182 20.94 -5.95 -4.48
C ASP A 182 20.39 -5.26 -3.22
N ILE A 183 19.43 -5.92 -2.58
CA ILE A 183 18.73 -5.38 -1.41
C ILE A 183 19.69 -5.18 -0.23
N GLY A 184 20.79 -5.94 -0.17
CA GLY A 184 21.81 -5.80 0.87
C GLY A 184 22.54 -4.46 0.83
N LEU A 185 22.56 -3.79 -0.32
CA LEU A 185 23.22 -2.48 -0.52
C LEU A 185 22.28 -1.30 -0.29
N LEU A 186 20.95 -1.53 -0.14
CA LEU A 186 19.99 -0.46 0.05
C LEU A 186 20.00 0.08 1.48
N ALA A 187 19.84 1.39 1.62
CA ALA A 187 19.54 1.99 2.90
C ALA A 187 18.20 1.48 3.43
N TRP A 188 18.12 1.25 4.71
CA TRP A 188 16.89 0.83 5.38
C TRP A 188 16.80 1.43 6.78
N GLU A 189 15.58 1.55 7.30
CA GLU A 189 15.31 1.93 8.68
C GLU A 189 14.00 1.28 9.13
N ARG A 190 13.65 1.37 10.41
CA ARG A 190 12.39 0.82 10.93
C ARG A 190 11.21 1.65 10.45
N ASP A 191 10.18 0.98 9.94
CA ASP A 191 8.87 1.57 9.65
C ASP A 191 8.16 1.97 10.96
N GLY A 192 7.09 2.75 10.86
CA GLY A 192 6.25 3.12 12.00
C GLY A 192 5.66 1.92 12.76
N CYS A 193 5.57 0.75 12.14
CA CYS A 193 5.17 -0.50 12.80
C CYS A 193 6.35 -1.35 13.32
N GLY A 194 7.60 -0.89 13.19
CA GLY A 194 8.79 -1.58 13.67
C GLY A 194 9.46 -2.54 12.67
N LEU A 195 8.80 -2.92 11.57
CA LEU A 195 9.44 -3.76 10.54
C LEU A 195 10.43 -2.95 9.67
N PRO A 196 11.42 -3.60 9.05
CA PRO A 196 12.32 -2.94 8.12
C PRO A 196 11.60 -2.30 6.94
N ALA A 197 11.94 -1.06 6.62
CA ALA A 197 11.55 -0.32 5.44
C ALA A 197 12.79 -0.02 4.60
N LEU A 198 12.76 -0.40 3.33
CA LEU A 198 13.86 -0.19 2.38
C LEU A 198 13.73 1.17 1.69
N CYS A 199 14.85 1.81 1.40
CA CYS A 199 14.92 2.97 0.53
C CYS A 199 15.40 2.53 -0.85
N MET A 200 14.59 2.73 -1.90
CA MET A 200 14.88 2.20 -3.22
C MET A 200 14.42 3.14 -4.36
N PRO A 201 15.03 3.07 -5.56
CA PRO A 201 14.61 3.85 -6.71
C PRO A 201 13.16 3.53 -7.11
N MET A 202 12.40 4.57 -7.45
CA MET A 202 10.98 4.43 -7.82
C MET A 202 10.79 3.59 -9.09
N ASP A 203 11.64 3.80 -10.09
CA ASP A 203 11.60 3.07 -11.36
C ASP A 203 11.85 1.57 -11.19
N ALA A 204 12.81 1.20 -10.34
CA ALA A 204 13.06 -0.20 -10.02
C ALA A 204 11.87 -0.85 -9.29
N LEU A 205 11.24 -0.12 -8.37
CA LEU A 205 10.05 -0.58 -7.68
C LEU A 205 8.87 -0.74 -8.65
N ALA A 206 8.67 0.18 -9.60
CA ALA A 206 7.61 0.08 -10.61
C ALA A 206 7.81 -1.15 -11.52
N ARG A 207 9.04 -1.41 -11.96
CA ARG A 207 9.39 -2.65 -12.68
C ARG A 207 9.09 -3.90 -11.84
N GLY A 208 9.41 -3.86 -10.54
CA GLY A 208 9.08 -4.94 -9.63
C GLY A 208 7.57 -5.20 -9.54
N PHE A 209 6.77 -4.14 -9.48
CA PHE A 209 5.30 -4.26 -9.49
C PHE A 209 4.76 -4.73 -10.85
N ALA A 210 5.37 -4.35 -11.96
CA ALA A 210 4.96 -4.84 -13.27
C ALA A 210 5.20 -6.36 -13.42
N ARG A 211 6.33 -6.86 -12.95
CA ARG A 211 6.59 -8.31 -12.88
C ARG A 211 5.62 -9.02 -11.90
N PHE A 212 5.31 -8.37 -10.79
CA PHE A 212 4.31 -8.86 -9.84
C PHE A 212 2.93 -8.95 -10.48
N ALA A 213 2.54 -7.98 -11.31
CA ALA A 213 1.25 -7.94 -12.00
C ALA A 213 1.00 -9.16 -12.89
N VAL A 214 2.03 -9.64 -13.58
CA VAL A 214 1.96 -10.82 -14.45
C VAL A 214 2.42 -12.11 -13.77
N CYS A 215 2.58 -12.09 -12.45
CA CYS A 215 3.07 -13.23 -11.66
C CYS A 215 4.39 -13.80 -12.22
N ASP A 216 5.27 -12.91 -12.70
CA ASP A 216 6.54 -13.26 -13.38
C ASP A 216 6.38 -14.26 -14.56
N GLY A 217 5.15 -14.34 -15.12
CA GLY A 217 4.79 -15.16 -16.29
C GLY A 217 4.93 -16.68 -16.08
N GLY A 218 5.04 -17.15 -14.83
CA GLY A 218 5.42 -18.51 -14.53
C GLY A 218 4.43 -19.34 -13.73
N THR A 219 4.79 -20.63 -13.56
CA THR A 219 4.08 -21.61 -12.73
C THR A 219 4.88 -22.01 -11.49
N THR A 220 5.88 -21.22 -11.13
CA THR A 220 6.70 -21.48 -9.93
C THR A 220 5.87 -21.27 -8.65
N PRO A 221 6.28 -21.82 -7.50
CA PRO A 221 5.61 -21.54 -6.23
C PRO A 221 5.45 -20.04 -5.95
N ARG A 222 6.44 -19.21 -6.33
CA ARG A 222 6.40 -17.75 -6.22
C ARG A 222 5.33 -17.16 -7.11
N SER A 223 5.25 -17.55 -8.37
CA SER A 223 4.23 -17.08 -9.31
C SER A 223 2.81 -17.40 -8.82
N VAL A 224 2.60 -18.62 -8.33
CA VAL A 224 1.32 -19.04 -7.74
C VAL A 224 1.00 -18.23 -6.49
N ALA A 225 2.01 -17.94 -5.65
CA ALA A 225 1.81 -17.13 -4.45
C ALA A 225 1.45 -15.69 -4.78
N MET A 226 2.10 -15.09 -5.78
CA MET A 226 1.77 -13.74 -6.26
C MET A 226 0.34 -13.66 -6.79
N ASP A 227 -0.10 -14.62 -7.61
CA ASP A 227 -1.48 -14.71 -8.10
C ASP A 227 -2.49 -14.82 -6.95
N ARG A 228 -2.21 -15.67 -5.94
CA ARG A 228 -3.08 -15.81 -4.76
C ARG A 228 -3.16 -14.50 -3.97
N VAL A 229 -2.07 -13.75 -3.84
CA VAL A 229 -2.07 -12.43 -3.19
C VAL A 229 -2.92 -11.43 -3.98
N LEU A 230 -2.75 -11.35 -5.31
CA LEU A 230 -3.54 -10.47 -6.17
C LEU A 230 -5.04 -10.77 -6.06
N ARG A 231 -5.43 -12.05 -6.16
CA ARG A 231 -6.82 -12.48 -6.02
C ARG A 231 -7.39 -12.18 -4.63
N ALA A 232 -6.61 -12.37 -3.58
CA ALA A 232 -7.03 -12.06 -2.22
C ALA A 232 -7.30 -10.56 -2.05
N VAL A 233 -6.41 -9.71 -2.54
CA VAL A 233 -6.55 -8.25 -2.52
C VAL A 233 -7.77 -7.81 -3.34
N ALA A 234 -7.97 -8.36 -4.54
CA ALA A 234 -9.11 -8.04 -5.40
C ALA A 234 -10.45 -8.46 -4.78
N GLY A 235 -10.47 -9.62 -4.11
CA GLY A 235 -11.68 -10.17 -3.50
C GLY A 235 -12.08 -9.57 -2.15
N HIS A 236 -11.15 -8.87 -1.46
CA HIS A 236 -11.39 -8.36 -0.11
C HIS A 236 -10.84 -6.94 0.10
N PRO A 237 -11.28 -5.96 -0.72
CA PRO A 237 -10.77 -4.59 -0.66
C PRO A 237 -10.96 -3.93 0.71
N GLU A 238 -12.07 -4.22 1.42
CA GLU A 238 -12.35 -3.72 2.76
C GLU A 238 -11.28 -4.17 3.77
N LEU A 239 -10.79 -5.40 3.64
CA LEU A 239 -9.74 -5.93 4.53
C LEU A 239 -8.38 -5.29 4.27
N VAL A 240 -8.13 -4.77 3.06
CA VAL A 240 -6.86 -4.12 2.69
C VAL A 240 -6.70 -2.75 3.36
N ALA A 241 -7.79 -1.99 3.50
CA ALA A 241 -7.71 -0.63 4.04
C ALA A 241 -8.87 -0.26 4.99
N GLY A 242 -10.10 -0.67 4.70
CA GLY A 242 -11.29 -0.35 5.46
C GLY A 242 -12.24 0.59 4.73
N SER A 243 -13.37 0.89 5.38
CA SER A 243 -14.39 1.78 4.83
C SER A 243 -13.87 3.21 4.65
N GLY A 244 -14.35 3.91 3.63
CA GLY A 244 -13.98 5.29 3.36
C GLY A 244 -12.53 5.51 2.93
N ARG A 245 -11.77 4.45 2.60
CA ARG A 245 -10.37 4.54 2.18
C ARG A 245 -10.26 4.47 0.66
N CYS A 246 -9.38 5.30 0.09
CA CYS A 246 -9.11 5.34 -1.35
C CYS A 246 -8.75 3.97 -1.93
N CYS A 247 -7.87 3.19 -1.26
CA CYS A 247 -7.51 1.85 -1.75
C CYS A 247 -8.74 0.93 -1.86
N THR A 248 -9.62 0.93 -0.85
CA THR A 248 -10.86 0.13 -0.87
C THR A 248 -11.76 0.56 -2.03
N ALA A 249 -11.94 1.88 -2.20
CA ALA A 249 -12.77 2.42 -3.26
C ALA A 249 -12.23 2.05 -4.65
N VAL A 250 -10.95 2.29 -4.92
CA VAL A 250 -10.34 1.98 -6.23
C VAL A 250 -10.47 0.49 -6.56
N ILE A 251 -10.06 -0.39 -5.64
CA ILE A 251 -10.11 -1.84 -5.90
C ILE A 251 -11.55 -2.30 -6.15
N ARG A 252 -12.52 -1.78 -5.40
CA ARG A 252 -13.93 -2.15 -5.52
C ARG A 252 -14.54 -1.62 -6.80
N GLU A 253 -14.44 -0.32 -7.07
CA GLU A 253 -15.09 0.32 -8.22
C GLU A 253 -14.50 -0.16 -9.55
N THR A 254 -13.20 -0.49 -9.59
CA THR A 254 -12.55 -1.10 -10.76
C THR A 254 -12.72 -2.63 -10.81
N HIS A 255 -13.54 -3.22 -9.94
CA HIS A 255 -13.77 -4.67 -9.88
C HIS A 255 -12.49 -5.51 -9.81
N GLY A 256 -11.45 -5.00 -9.11
CA GLY A 256 -10.16 -5.67 -8.98
C GLY A 256 -9.24 -5.57 -10.21
N ARG A 257 -9.61 -4.82 -11.26
CA ARG A 257 -8.73 -4.57 -12.42
C ARG A 257 -7.52 -3.73 -12.06
N VAL A 258 -7.69 -2.79 -11.11
CA VAL A 258 -6.62 -1.95 -10.58
C VAL A 258 -6.46 -2.23 -9.09
N LEU A 259 -5.31 -2.76 -8.71
CA LEU A 259 -5.00 -3.04 -7.30
C LEU A 259 -4.00 -2.02 -6.81
N VAL A 260 -4.38 -1.26 -5.79
CA VAL A 260 -3.58 -0.15 -5.26
C VAL A 260 -3.29 -0.32 -3.78
N LYS A 261 -2.15 0.20 -3.36
CA LYS A 261 -1.78 0.24 -1.95
C LYS A 261 -1.13 1.57 -1.61
N THR A 262 -1.71 2.25 -0.63
CA THR A 262 -1.11 3.46 -0.06
C THR A 262 0.07 3.13 0.86
N GLY A 263 1.08 3.98 0.84
CA GLY A 263 2.15 4.07 1.84
C GLY A 263 2.04 5.36 2.65
N ALA A 264 2.78 5.45 3.74
CA ALA A 264 2.95 6.71 4.45
C ALA A 264 3.69 7.74 3.55
N GLU A 265 3.60 9.01 3.92
CA GLU A 265 4.34 10.10 3.25
C GLU A 265 3.98 10.26 1.76
N GLY A 266 2.68 10.18 1.43
CA GLY A 266 2.19 10.45 0.08
C GLY A 266 2.62 9.42 -0.98
N MET A 267 2.81 8.17 -0.57
CA MET A 267 3.16 7.06 -1.46
C MET A 267 1.94 6.28 -1.91
N PHE A 268 1.93 5.91 -3.19
CA PHE A 268 1.09 4.85 -3.73
C PHE A 268 1.92 3.92 -4.62
N SER A 269 1.59 2.66 -4.60
CA SER A 269 2.00 1.68 -5.61
C SER A 269 0.80 0.86 -6.03
N GLY A 270 0.85 0.29 -7.21
CA GLY A 270 -0.22 -0.57 -7.68
C GLY A 270 0.14 -1.37 -8.91
N VAL A 271 -0.79 -2.22 -9.28
CA VAL A 271 -0.69 -3.10 -10.44
C VAL A 271 -1.99 -3.10 -11.24
N VAL A 272 -1.86 -3.34 -12.54
CA VAL A 272 -2.96 -3.62 -13.45
C VAL A 272 -2.67 -4.98 -14.09
N PRO A 273 -3.12 -6.09 -13.49
CA PRO A 273 -2.72 -7.44 -13.90
C PRO A 273 -2.99 -7.76 -15.37
N GLU A 274 -4.15 -7.36 -15.91
CA GLU A 274 -4.53 -7.64 -17.29
C GLU A 274 -3.60 -7.01 -18.33
N SER A 275 -3.05 -5.82 -18.04
CA SER A 275 -2.11 -5.12 -18.93
C SER A 275 -0.65 -5.28 -18.53
N GLY A 276 -0.37 -6.00 -17.44
CA GLY A 276 0.99 -6.20 -16.94
C GLY A 276 1.69 -4.92 -16.51
N LEU A 277 0.93 -3.92 -16.05
CA LEU A 277 1.48 -2.65 -15.60
C LEU A 277 1.71 -2.65 -14.09
N GLY A 278 2.84 -2.07 -13.70
CA GLY A 278 3.14 -1.70 -12.33
C GLY A 278 3.43 -0.21 -12.23
N PHE A 279 2.99 0.44 -11.15
CA PHE A 279 3.22 1.86 -10.98
C PHE A 279 3.58 2.25 -9.56
N VAL A 280 4.30 3.35 -9.45
CA VAL A 280 4.71 3.99 -8.20
C VAL A 280 4.50 5.49 -8.31
N LEU A 281 3.93 6.09 -7.27
CA LEU A 281 3.69 7.52 -7.16
C LEU A 281 4.18 8.02 -5.80
N LYS A 282 4.83 9.18 -5.77
CA LYS A 282 5.31 9.85 -4.56
C LYS A 282 5.03 11.34 -4.63
N VAL A 283 4.27 11.85 -3.68
CA VAL A 283 4.09 13.30 -3.46
C VAL A 283 5.16 13.78 -2.48
N ASP A 284 5.83 14.89 -2.81
CA ASP A 284 7.04 15.36 -2.12
C ASP A 284 6.78 15.79 -0.68
N ASP A 285 5.67 16.47 -0.43
CA ASP A 285 5.26 16.96 0.89
C ASP A 285 4.62 15.88 1.79
N GLY A 286 4.39 14.68 1.24
CA GLY A 286 3.82 13.56 1.98
C GLY A 286 2.30 13.63 2.21
N ALA A 287 1.63 14.64 1.68
CA ALA A 287 0.20 14.86 1.92
C ALA A 287 -0.69 13.79 1.26
N TRP A 288 -1.53 13.14 2.05
CA TRP A 288 -2.48 12.12 1.57
C TRP A 288 -3.43 12.67 0.50
N ARG A 289 -4.03 13.83 0.77
CA ARG A 289 -4.96 14.46 -0.19
C ARG A 289 -4.31 14.69 -1.56
N GLY A 290 -3.01 15.05 -1.58
CA GLY A 290 -2.27 15.23 -2.82
C GLY A 290 -2.01 13.91 -3.53
N SER A 291 -1.67 12.86 -2.81
CA SER A 291 -1.37 11.54 -3.40
C SER A 291 -2.61 10.81 -3.90
N GLU A 292 -3.77 10.98 -3.28
CA GLU A 292 -5.03 10.40 -3.74
C GLU A 292 -5.50 11.07 -5.03
N VAL A 293 -5.44 12.40 -5.09
CA VAL A 293 -5.76 13.16 -6.31
C VAL A 293 -4.77 12.85 -7.44
N ALA A 294 -3.47 12.77 -7.12
CA ALA A 294 -2.45 12.40 -8.09
C ALA A 294 -2.65 10.96 -8.61
N LEU A 295 -3.08 10.01 -7.77
CA LEU A 295 -3.45 8.67 -8.22
C LEU A 295 -4.59 8.72 -9.24
N GLY A 296 -5.64 9.49 -8.98
CA GLY A 296 -6.74 9.70 -9.93
C GLY A 296 -6.26 10.24 -11.28
N GLY A 297 -5.39 11.26 -11.25
CA GLY A 297 -4.76 11.80 -12.46
C GLY A 297 -3.93 10.75 -13.23
N LEU A 298 -3.17 9.91 -12.51
CA LEU A 298 -2.39 8.82 -13.11
C LEU A 298 -3.29 7.79 -13.79
N LEU A 299 -4.32 7.29 -13.07
CA LEU A 299 -5.22 6.28 -13.62
C LEU A 299 -6.02 6.80 -14.83
N SER A 300 -6.43 8.08 -14.80
CA SER A 300 -7.07 8.75 -15.93
C SER A 300 -6.13 8.90 -17.13
N ALA A 301 -4.88 9.31 -16.89
CA ALA A 301 -3.87 9.45 -17.97
C ALA A 301 -3.54 8.12 -18.66
N LEU A 302 -3.69 7.01 -17.94
CA LEU A 302 -3.53 5.65 -18.48
C LEU A 302 -4.80 5.08 -19.12
N GLY A 303 -5.94 5.79 -19.07
CA GLY A 303 -7.23 5.30 -19.59
C GLY A 303 -7.77 4.08 -18.84
N LEU A 304 -7.47 3.97 -17.53
CA LEU A 304 -7.81 2.81 -16.71
C LEU A 304 -9.20 2.92 -16.05
N LEU A 305 -9.84 4.06 -16.17
CA LEU A 305 -11.16 4.32 -15.58
C LEU A 305 -12.16 4.65 -16.69
N ASP A 306 -13.35 4.06 -16.62
CA ASP A 306 -14.50 4.52 -17.39
C ASP A 306 -15.20 5.71 -16.68
N ASP A 307 -16.21 6.31 -17.33
CA ASP A 307 -16.90 7.48 -16.81
C ASP A 307 -17.61 7.19 -15.48
N SER A 308 -18.19 6.00 -15.31
CA SER A 308 -18.89 5.57 -14.10
C SER A 308 -17.92 5.36 -12.93
N GLU A 309 -16.79 4.73 -13.18
CA GLU A 309 -15.73 4.53 -12.20
C GLU A 309 -15.12 5.87 -11.77
N ALA A 310 -14.87 6.77 -12.74
CA ALA A 310 -14.34 8.10 -12.46
C ALA A 310 -15.31 8.93 -11.61
N GLU A 311 -16.64 8.83 -11.87
CA GLU A 311 -17.68 9.47 -11.05
C GLU A 311 -17.72 8.89 -9.63
N ALA A 312 -17.71 7.57 -9.49
CA ALA A 312 -17.72 6.90 -8.19
C ALA A 312 -16.48 7.22 -7.34
N LEU A 313 -15.32 7.41 -7.99
CA LEU A 313 -14.05 7.72 -7.34
C LEU A 313 -13.80 9.21 -7.12
N GLN A 314 -14.70 10.09 -7.59
CA GLN A 314 -14.58 11.54 -7.43
C GLN A 314 -14.31 12.01 -5.99
N PRO A 315 -14.89 11.42 -4.92
CA PRO A 315 -14.62 11.84 -3.54
C PRO A 315 -13.14 11.75 -3.12
N TRP A 316 -12.33 10.93 -3.79
CA TRP A 316 -10.89 10.82 -3.54
C TRP A 316 -10.05 11.51 -4.60
N PHE A 317 -10.49 11.48 -5.86
CA PHE A 317 -9.72 11.95 -7.01
C PHE A 317 -9.92 13.42 -7.35
N ARG A 318 -11.05 13.98 -6.91
CA ARG A 318 -11.38 15.42 -7.08
C ARG A 318 -12.24 15.92 -5.92
N PRO A 319 -11.76 15.76 -4.65
CA PRO A 319 -12.56 16.11 -3.49
C PRO A 319 -12.86 17.61 -3.42
N ASP A 320 -14.07 17.91 -3.00
CA ASP A 320 -14.47 19.29 -2.66
C ASP A 320 -13.78 19.77 -1.39
N VAL A 321 -13.38 21.03 -1.36
CA VAL A 321 -12.97 21.74 -0.16
C VAL A 321 -14.19 22.38 0.49
N VAL A 322 -14.62 21.81 1.61
CA VAL A 322 -15.86 22.21 2.30
C VAL A 322 -15.53 22.98 3.57
N ASN A 323 -16.23 24.08 3.81
CA ASN A 323 -16.10 24.86 5.06
C ASN A 323 -16.91 24.24 6.22
N SER A 324 -16.80 24.82 7.43
CA SER A 324 -17.51 24.34 8.62
C SER A 324 -19.05 24.46 8.54
N GLN A 325 -19.58 25.16 7.54
CA GLN A 325 -21.01 25.27 7.25
C GLN A 325 -21.50 24.26 6.20
N GLY A 326 -20.62 23.36 5.73
CA GLY A 326 -20.95 22.42 4.66
C GLY A 326 -20.98 23.02 3.26
N LYS A 327 -20.50 24.27 3.05
CA LYS A 327 -20.45 24.90 1.74
C LYS A 327 -19.15 24.55 1.01
N VAL A 328 -19.27 24.15 -0.26
CA VAL A 328 -18.13 23.96 -1.15
C VAL A 328 -17.50 25.34 -1.43
N THR A 329 -16.22 25.47 -1.14
CA THR A 329 -15.43 26.70 -1.31
C THR A 329 -14.29 26.53 -2.32
N GLY A 330 -14.05 25.32 -2.77
CA GLY A 330 -13.01 24.97 -3.71
C GLY A 330 -12.96 23.46 -3.95
N ARG A 331 -11.89 23.02 -4.56
CA ARG A 331 -11.64 21.59 -4.82
C ARG A 331 -10.15 21.28 -4.86
N ILE A 332 -9.81 20.00 -4.81
CA ILE A 332 -8.46 19.52 -5.10
C ILE A 332 -8.52 18.77 -6.42
N GLU A 333 -7.61 19.07 -7.34
CA GLU A 333 -7.66 18.47 -8.69
C GLU A 333 -6.26 18.20 -9.24
N ALA A 334 -6.15 17.15 -10.01
CA ALA A 334 -4.94 16.85 -10.79
C ALA A 334 -4.87 17.78 -12.02
N PRO A 335 -3.68 18.09 -12.57
CA PRO A 335 -3.56 18.81 -13.81
C PRO A 335 -4.18 18.01 -14.98
N GLU A 336 -4.76 18.72 -15.96
CA GLU A 336 -5.39 18.08 -17.14
C GLU A 336 -4.41 17.22 -17.94
N ARG A 337 -3.13 17.56 -17.90
CA ARG A 337 -2.07 16.78 -18.55
C ARG A 337 -0.89 16.64 -17.60
N TRP A 338 -0.42 15.44 -17.48
CA TRP A 338 0.84 15.14 -16.84
C TRP A 338 1.96 15.38 -17.84
N SER A 339 2.63 16.54 -17.75
CA SER A 339 3.83 16.85 -18.54
C SER A 339 5.06 16.36 -17.78
N GLY A 340 5.85 15.53 -18.44
CA GLY A 340 7.18 15.13 -17.97
C GLY A 340 8.17 16.27 -18.10
#